data_b9b1b9af46f77fa43507f330bd97584b
#
_entry.id   b9b1b9af46f77fa43507f330bd97584b
#
_cell.length_a   1.000
_cell.length_b   1.000
_cell.length_c   1.000
_cell.angle_alpha   90.00
_cell.angle_beta   90.00
_cell.angle_gamma   90.00
#
_symmetry.space_group_name_H-M   'P 1'
#
loop_
_entity.id
_entity.type
_entity.pdbx_description
1 polymer ?
#
loop_
_entity_poly.entity_id
_entity_poly.type
_entity_poly.pdbx_seq_one_letter_code
_entity_poly.pdbx_strand_id
1 'polypeptide(L)'
;SDGALSYRNGDCGYQNKTAIFPNYDSVGEHIASLERFIQEGTIESHKELYSQIRLKAKDNGNLLESLQKDGICYLEYRSIDINPFDRAGISLNDLYFMQLFNLYLLFKEESDYTLWQEEALENQKAIATHGQKELQLKKDGNLVLKEDWGMEMLQEMRKLNDTLGLDKQDVIEIMEKRLKDYQLTYAYQLVEVVKREGYVAACLNLAKQYKDEAYKARFIFKGYEDMELSTQMLLKEAVKRGI
;
A
#
# COMPACT_ATOMS: atom_id res chain seq x y z
N SER A 1 -16.51 11.80 -0.40
CA SER A 1 -16.05 13.18 -0.59
C SER A 1 -15.71 13.40 -2.05
N ASP A 2 -16.01 14.58 -2.56
CA ASP A 2 -15.68 14.94 -3.92
C ASP A 2 -14.17 15.19 -4.05
N GLY A 3 -13.48 14.33 -4.84
CA GLY A 3 -12.04 14.44 -5.04
C GLY A 3 -11.19 13.47 -4.23
N ALA A 4 -11.76 12.49 -3.52
CA ALA A 4 -11.02 11.49 -2.77
C ALA A 4 -10.29 10.49 -3.69
N LEU A 5 -9.09 10.08 -3.27
CA LEU A 5 -8.30 9.04 -3.93
C LEU A 5 -8.22 7.74 -3.15
N SER A 6 -8.40 7.77 -1.82
CA SER A 6 -8.27 6.59 -0.99
C SER A 6 -9.38 6.53 0.05
N TYR A 7 -10.06 5.38 0.12
CA TYR A 7 -11.00 5.07 1.20
C TYR A 7 -10.24 4.71 2.49
N ARG A 8 -9.20 3.88 2.34
CA ARG A 8 -8.44 3.33 3.46
C ARG A 8 -7.70 4.40 4.26
N ASN A 9 -7.11 5.38 3.57
CA ASN A 9 -6.28 6.42 4.18
C ASN A 9 -7.06 7.71 4.51
N GLY A 10 -8.33 7.78 4.12
CA GLY A 10 -9.23 8.89 4.46
C GLY A 10 -9.97 8.68 5.78
N ASP A 11 -10.88 9.61 6.10
CA ASP A 11 -11.65 9.60 7.35
C ASP A 11 -12.57 8.38 7.51
N CYS A 12 -12.88 7.68 6.41
CA CYS A 12 -13.66 6.46 6.42
C CYS A 12 -12.84 5.21 6.74
N GLY A 13 -11.50 5.29 6.66
CA GLY A 13 -10.58 4.20 6.99
C GLY A 13 -10.37 4.06 8.49
N TYR A 14 -9.78 2.93 8.87
CA TYR A 14 -9.45 2.71 10.28
C TYR A 14 -8.18 3.50 10.64
N GLN A 15 -8.27 4.30 11.68
CA GLN A 15 -7.18 5.16 12.17
C GLN A 15 -7.01 4.98 13.68
N ASN A 16 -5.82 5.33 14.19
CA ASN A 16 -5.63 5.49 15.63
C ASN A 16 -6.55 6.59 16.15
N LYS A 17 -7.13 6.39 17.33
CA LYS A 17 -7.95 7.42 18.00
C LYS A 17 -7.15 8.67 18.31
N THR A 18 -5.88 8.50 18.65
CA THR A 18 -4.89 9.55 18.87
C THR A 18 -3.72 9.33 17.93
N ALA A 19 -3.14 10.40 17.40
CA ALA A 19 -1.93 10.30 16.59
C ALA A 19 -0.79 9.72 17.43
N ILE A 20 -0.12 8.69 16.92
CA ILE A 20 0.98 7.99 17.60
C ILE A 20 2.19 8.04 16.68
N PHE A 21 3.29 8.57 17.19
CA PHE A 21 4.52 8.79 16.46
C PHE A 21 5.66 8.00 17.11
N PRO A 22 5.86 6.72 16.73
CA PRO A 22 6.99 5.94 17.21
C PRO A 22 8.30 6.47 16.64
N ASN A 23 9.39 6.28 17.37
CA ASN A 23 10.72 6.60 16.88
C ASN A 23 11.14 5.57 15.80
N TYR A 24 11.84 6.03 14.75
CA TYR A 24 12.35 5.20 13.65
C TYR A 24 13.87 5.34 13.43
N ASP A 25 14.60 6.03 14.34
CA ASP A 25 16.05 6.23 14.20
C ASP A 25 16.83 4.92 14.35
N SER A 26 16.28 3.98 15.13
CA SER A 26 16.80 2.62 15.23
C SER A 26 15.72 1.62 15.63
N VAL A 27 16.00 0.32 15.42
CA VAL A 27 15.09 -0.75 15.87
C VAL A 27 14.91 -0.70 17.39
N GLY A 28 15.97 -0.43 18.14
CA GLY A 28 15.93 -0.32 19.61
C GLY A 28 15.06 0.84 20.09
N GLU A 29 15.19 2.02 19.48
CA GLU A 29 14.38 3.18 19.83
C GLU A 29 12.92 3.03 19.40
N HIS A 30 12.68 2.36 18.26
CA HIS A 30 11.33 2.00 17.85
C HIS A 30 10.65 1.11 18.90
N ILE A 31 11.33 0.05 19.37
CA ILE A 31 10.83 -0.85 20.42
C ILE A 31 10.56 -0.06 21.69
N ALA A 32 11.53 0.74 22.17
CA ALA A 32 11.39 1.55 23.37
C ALA A 32 10.21 2.52 23.30
N SER A 33 9.97 3.13 22.14
CA SER A 33 8.81 4.02 21.96
C SER A 33 7.47 3.26 22.04
N LEU A 34 7.38 2.04 21.50
CA LEU A 34 6.18 1.21 21.61
C LEU A 34 5.94 0.73 23.03
N GLU A 35 6.98 0.30 23.76
CA GLU A 35 6.89 -0.09 25.16
C GLU A 35 6.42 1.08 26.03
N ARG A 36 6.93 2.29 25.79
CA ARG A 36 6.49 3.51 26.48
C ARG A 36 5.00 3.77 26.23
N PHE A 37 4.52 3.70 24.98
CA PHE A 37 3.10 3.90 24.68
C PHE A 37 2.19 2.88 25.37
N ILE A 38 2.66 1.64 25.51
CA ILE A 38 1.94 0.60 26.25
C ILE A 38 1.93 0.92 27.75
N GLN A 39 3.07 1.30 28.33
CA GLN A 39 3.18 1.65 29.76
C GLN A 39 2.33 2.87 30.13
N GLU A 40 2.26 3.85 29.24
CA GLU A 40 1.44 5.07 29.40
C GLU A 40 -0.06 4.82 29.17
N GLY A 41 -0.43 3.63 28.68
CA GLY A 41 -1.82 3.29 28.33
C GLY A 41 -2.35 3.97 27.06
N THR A 42 -1.46 4.53 26.24
CA THR A 42 -1.82 5.12 24.94
C THR A 42 -2.31 4.05 23.97
N ILE A 43 -1.73 2.86 24.03
CA ILE A 43 -2.14 1.62 23.33
C ILE A 43 -2.10 0.46 24.33
N GLU A 44 -2.97 -0.54 24.15
CA GLU A 44 -2.96 -1.75 24.98
C GLU A 44 -1.84 -2.71 24.56
N SER A 45 -1.48 -2.69 23.25
CA SER A 45 -0.43 -3.55 22.69
C SER A 45 0.13 -2.95 21.40
N HIS A 46 1.32 -3.40 21.00
CA HIS A 46 1.93 -3.04 19.69
C HIS A 46 1.02 -3.32 18.48
N LYS A 47 0.02 -4.20 18.62
CA LYS A 47 -0.95 -4.52 17.55
C LYS A 47 -1.89 -3.36 17.24
N GLU A 48 -2.04 -2.43 18.17
CA GLU A 48 -2.89 -1.25 18.01
C GLU A 48 -2.20 -0.07 17.33
N LEU A 49 -0.91 -0.18 17.03
CA LEU A 49 -0.25 0.79 16.16
C LEU A 49 -0.77 0.64 14.73
N TYR A 50 -1.63 1.55 14.33
CA TYR A 50 -2.12 1.65 12.95
C TYR A 50 -1.25 2.64 12.16
N SER A 51 -0.14 2.13 11.65
CA SER A 51 0.76 2.84 10.74
C SER A 51 0.59 2.34 9.31
N GLN A 52 1.03 3.15 8.34
CA GLN A 52 1.00 2.75 6.92
C GLN A 52 1.94 1.58 6.62
N ILE A 53 3.03 1.51 7.35
CA ILE A 53 4.04 0.46 7.25
C ILE A 53 4.26 -0.11 8.64
N ARG A 54 4.25 -1.43 8.77
CA ARG A 54 4.61 -2.14 9.99
C ARG A 54 5.91 -2.89 9.81
N LEU A 55 6.79 -2.75 10.78
CA LEU A 55 7.98 -3.59 10.90
C LEU A 55 7.56 -4.99 11.34
N LYS A 56 8.07 -6.00 10.67
CA LYS A 56 7.78 -7.41 10.94
C LYS A 56 9.06 -8.17 11.22
N ALA A 57 9.01 -8.99 12.27
CA ALA A 57 10.10 -9.86 12.70
C ALA A 57 9.84 -11.31 12.29
N LYS A 58 10.74 -12.20 12.66
CA LYS A 58 10.62 -13.64 12.43
C LYS A 58 9.43 -14.24 13.19
N ASP A 59 9.26 -13.85 14.45
CA ASP A 59 8.09 -14.20 15.27
C ASP A 59 7.22 -12.96 15.52
N ASN A 60 6.10 -12.87 14.80
CA ASN A 60 5.15 -11.78 14.96
C ASN A 60 4.19 -11.97 16.15
N GLY A 61 4.18 -13.14 16.80
CA GLY A 61 3.46 -13.40 18.04
C GLY A 61 4.12 -12.69 19.23
N ASN A 62 5.46 -12.68 19.23
CA ASN A 62 6.30 -11.98 20.18
C ASN A 62 7.16 -10.92 19.47
N LEU A 63 6.49 -9.94 18.84
CA LEU A 63 7.10 -9.01 17.90
C LEU A 63 8.29 -8.24 18.49
N LEU A 64 8.12 -7.64 19.66
CA LEU A 64 9.15 -6.74 20.24
C LEU A 64 10.44 -7.50 20.56
N GLU A 65 10.32 -8.66 21.21
CA GLU A 65 11.47 -9.51 21.50
C GLU A 65 12.14 -10.04 20.22
N SER A 66 11.35 -10.43 19.24
CA SER A 66 11.88 -10.92 17.95
C SER A 66 12.54 -9.81 17.13
N LEU A 67 12.00 -8.58 17.15
CA LEU A 67 12.66 -7.40 16.57
C LEU A 67 14.00 -7.11 17.24
N GLN A 68 14.06 -7.19 18.57
CA GLN A 68 15.29 -6.98 19.32
C GLN A 68 16.36 -8.03 19.00
N LYS A 69 15.95 -9.28 18.83
CA LYS A 69 16.86 -10.41 18.64
C LYS A 69 17.27 -10.61 17.18
N ASP A 70 16.29 -10.61 16.28
CA ASP A 70 16.43 -11.03 14.90
C ASP A 70 16.40 -9.85 13.90
N GLY A 71 16.03 -8.64 14.37
CA GLY A 71 15.86 -7.47 13.52
C GLY A 71 14.58 -7.51 12.67
N ILE A 72 14.53 -6.64 11.66
CA ILE A 72 13.41 -6.51 10.73
C ILE A 72 13.56 -7.57 9.63
N CYS A 73 12.58 -8.48 9.50
CA CYS A 73 12.56 -9.48 8.44
C CYS A 73 11.85 -8.99 7.18
N TYR A 74 10.76 -8.21 7.33
CA TYR A 74 10.03 -7.62 6.20
C TYR A 74 9.19 -6.43 6.64
N LEU A 75 8.71 -5.66 5.65
CA LEU A 75 7.81 -4.54 5.82
C LEU A 75 6.40 -4.93 5.37
N GLU A 76 5.39 -4.68 6.19
CA GLU A 76 3.99 -4.86 5.84
C GLU A 76 3.38 -3.51 5.42
N TYR A 77 3.12 -3.34 4.14
CA TYR A 77 2.41 -2.16 3.62
C TYR A 77 0.91 -2.28 3.87
N ARG A 78 0.34 -1.26 4.52
CA ARG A 78 -1.09 -1.22 4.89
C ARG A 78 -1.83 -0.03 4.27
N SER A 79 -1.16 0.76 3.47
CA SER A 79 -1.68 2.00 2.88
C SER A 79 -2.36 1.81 1.53
N ILE A 80 -2.29 0.62 0.93
CA ILE A 80 -2.80 0.38 -0.42
C ILE A 80 -4.27 -0.03 -0.38
N ASP A 81 -5.13 0.70 -1.10
CA ASP A 81 -6.50 0.28 -1.36
C ASP A 81 -6.52 -0.89 -2.36
N ILE A 82 -7.54 -1.75 -2.25
CA ILE A 82 -7.72 -2.85 -3.20
C ILE A 82 -8.06 -2.27 -4.57
N ASN A 83 -7.33 -2.70 -5.60
CA ASN A 83 -7.67 -2.42 -6.99
C ASN A 83 -8.77 -3.38 -7.45
N PRO A 84 -10.02 -2.92 -7.65
CA PRO A 84 -11.12 -3.81 -8.04
C PRO A 84 -11.05 -4.26 -9.52
N PHE A 85 -10.20 -3.65 -10.33
CA PHE A 85 -10.01 -3.97 -11.75
C PHE A 85 -8.93 -5.02 -11.98
N ASP A 86 -8.29 -5.49 -10.92
CA ASP A 86 -7.37 -6.61 -10.95
C ASP A 86 -7.89 -7.74 -10.04
N ARG A 87 -7.93 -8.96 -10.56
CA ARG A 87 -8.43 -10.12 -9.79
C ARG A 87 -7.58 -10.47 -8.57
N ALA A 88 -6.31 -10.05 -8.55
CA ALA A 88 -5.44 -10.20 -7.39
C ALA A 88 -5.58 -9.03 -6.39
N GLY A 89 -6.38 -8.00 -6.72
CA GLY A 89 -6.56 -6.80 -5.91
C GLY A 89 -5.42 -5.80 -5.98
N ILE A 90 -4.37 -6.11 -6.74
CA ILE A 90 -3.22 -5.23 -7.02
C ILE A 90 -2.62 -5.60 -8.37
N SER A 91 -2.26 -4.62 -9.18
CA SER A 91 -1.64 -4.89 -10.47
C SER A 91 -0.15 -5.19 -10.34
N LEU A 92 0.39 -5.94 -11.31
CA LEU A 92 1.83 -6.21 -11.37
C LEU A 92 2.65 -4.91 -11.50
N ASN A 93 2.14 -3.92 -12.22
CA ASN A 93 2.80 -2.62 -12.35
C ASN A 93 2.85 -1.86 -11.02
N ASP A 94 1.80 -1.94 -10.20
CA ASP A 94 1.80 -1.33 -8.87
C ASP A 94 2.81 -2.04 -7.95
N LEU A 95 2.98 -3.37 -8.06
CA LEU A 95 4.02 -4.11 -7.32
C LEU A 95 5.43 -3.71 -7.76
N TYR A 96 5.68 -3.58 -9.06
CA TYR A 96 6.97 -3.10 -9.56
C TYR A 96 7.25 -1.66 -9.16
N PHE A 97 6.22 -0.80 -9.14
CA PHE A 97 6.36 0.54 -8.61
C PHE A 97 6.77 0.53 -7.13
N MET A 98 6.13 -0.29 -6.30
CA MET A 98 6.48 -0.44 -4.88
C MET A 98 7.92 -0.93 -4.70
N GLN A 99 8.37 -1.87 -5.52
CA GLN A 99 9.76 -2.33 -5.51
C GLN A 99 10.73 -1.19 -5.84
N LEU A 100 10.48 -0.47 -6.93
CA LEU A 100 11.31 0.65 -7.33
C LEU A 100 11.30 1.79 -6.31
N PHE A 101 10.14 2.08 -5.72
CA PHE A 101 10.00 3.07 -4.67
C PHE A 101 10.78 2.70 -3.40
N ASN A 102 10.77 1.43 -2.99
CA ASN A 102 11.59 0.95 -1.87
C ASN A 102 13.09 1.11 -2.15
N LEU A 103 13.53 0.79 -3.37
CA LEU A 103 14.92 1.01 -3.77
C LEU A 103 15.29 2.50 -3.76
N TYR A 104 14.38 3.35 -4.26
CA TYR A 104 14.56 4.80 -4.20
C TYR A 104 14.73 5.29 -2.76
N LEU A 105 13.89 4.84 -1.82
CA LEU A 105 14.00 5.22 -0.41
C LEU A 105 15.30 4.77 0.25
N LEU A 106 15.89 3.64 -0.19
CA LEU A 106 17.19 3.19 0.32
C LEU A 106 18.36 4.10 -0.08
N PHE A 107 18.25 4.82 -1.19
CA PHE A 107 19.29 5.71 -1.70
C PHE A 107 19.02 7.19 -1.47
N LYS A 108 17.81 7.53 -1.06
CA LYS A 108 17.43 8.91 -0.77
C LYS A 108 18.07 9.37 0.53
N GLU A 109 18.67 10.56 0.50
CA GLU A 109 19.12 11.25 1.72
C GLU A 109 17.91 11.61 2.59
N GLU A 110 18.04 11.36 3.88
CA GLU A 110 17.02 11.70 4.88
C GLU A 110 17.07 13.19 5.20
N SER A 111 15.93 13.73 5.63
CA SER A 111 15.80 15.08 6.14
C SER A 111 15.92 15.08 7.66
N ASP A 112 16.60 16.08 8.22
CA ASP A 112 16.69 16.30 9.68
C ASP A 112 15.43 16.99 10.25
N TYR A 113 14.36 17.12 9.47
CA TYR A 113 13.15 17.80 9.88
C TYR A 113 12.39 17.03 10.97
N THR A 114 12.27 17.60 12.16
CA THR A 114 11.79 16.91 13.37
C THR A 114 10.29 16.62 13.37
N LEU A 115 9.47 17.39 12.64
CA LEU A 115 8.00 17.23 12.58
C LEU A 115 7.55 16.43 11.34
N TRP A 116 8.42 15.60 10.78
CA TRP A 116 8.13 14.86 9.55
C TRP A 116 6.95 13.87 9.67
N GLN A 117 6.72 13.29 10.84
CA GLN A 117 5.62 12.34 11.04
C GLN A 117 4.26 13.03 11.04
N GLU A 118 4.17 14.20 11.67
CA GLU A 118 2.98 15.06 11.63
C GLU A 118 2.68 15.51 10.22
N GLU A 119 3.69 16.00 9.49
CA GLU A 119 3.54 16.38 8.08
C GLU A 119 3.11 15.20 7.22
N ALA A 120 3.73 14.04 7.40
CA ALA A 120 3.37 12.83 6.65
C ALA A 120 1.90 12.44 6.88
N LEU A 121 1.42 12.51 8.12
CA LEU A 121 0.02 12.22 8.46
C LEU A 121 -0.94 13.24 7.83
N GLU A 122 -0.61 14.54 7.87
CA GLU A 122 -1.41 15.58 7.24
C GLU A 122 -1.45 15.43 5.72
N ASN A 123 -0.31 15.20 5.09
CA ASN A 123 -0.18 14.97 3.65
C ASN A 123 -0.97 13.72 3.22
N GLN A 124 -0.89 12.63 3.97
CA GLN A 124 -1.67 11.43 3.72
C GLN A 124 -3.16 11.72 3.70
N LYS A 125 -3.68 12.40 4.72
CA LYS A 125 -5.10 12.77 4.82
C LYS A 125 -5.51 13.70 3.68
N ALA A 126 -4.69 14.69 3.37
CA ALA A 126 -4.94 15.65 2.30
C ALA A 126 -5.06 14.93 0.93
N ILE A 127 -4.10 14.05 0.60
CA ILE A 127 -4.12 13.27 -0.65
C ILE A 127 -5.30 12.29 -0.66
N ALA A 128 -5.56 11.58 0.42
CA ALA A 128 -6.66 10.63 0.49
C ALA A 128 -8.02 11.29 0.26
N THR A 129 -8.21 12.51 0.79
CA THR A 129 -9.50 13.20 0.78
C THR A 129 -9.69 14.11 -0.43
N HIS A 130 -8.60 14.72 -0.94
CA HIS A 130 -8.66 15.77 -1.96
C HIS A 130 -7.67 15.57 -3.12
N GLY A 131 -7.05 14.40 -3.22
CA GLY A 131 -5.94 14.16 -4.14
C GLY A 131 -6.27 14.27 -5.64
N GLN A 132 -7.55 14.33 -6.03
CA GLN A 132 -7.97 14.62 -7.40
C GLN A 132 -7.88 16.11 -7.75
N LYS A 133 -7.73 16.99 -6.75
CA LYS A 133 -7.63 18.44 -6.93
C LYS A 133 -6.16 18.87 -6.96
N GLU A 134 -5.94 20.12 -7.41
CA GLU A 134 -4.68 20.78 -7.15
C GLU A 134 -4.50 20.90 -5.63
N LEU A 135 -3.34 20.45 -5.14
CA LEU A 135 -3.10 20.30 -3.72
C LEU A 135 -1.68 20.69 -3.37
N GLN A 136 -1.53 21.49 -2.33
CA GLN A 136 -0.25 21.76 -1.70
C GLN A 136 -0.02 20.78 -0.56
N LEU A 137 1.19 20.25 -0.48
CA LEU A 137 1.67 19.35 0.56
C LEU A 137 2.79 20.02 1.34
N LYS A 138 3.05 19.53 2.53
CA LYS A 138 4.16 19.97 3.36
C LYS A 138 5.40 19.11 3.05
N LYS A 139 6.52 19.75 2.86
CA LYS A 139 7.85 19.14 2.66
C LYS A 139 8.85 19.92 3.50
N ASP A 140 9.27 19.37 4.63
CA ASP A 140 10.22 19.99 5.57
C ASP A 140 9.79 21.41 5.97
N GLY A 141 8.54 21.56 6.39
CA GLY A 141 7.95 22.83 6.80
C GLY A 141 7.51 23.77 5.65
N ASN A 142 7.81 23.43 4.40
CA ASN A 142 7.49 24.26 3.22
C ASN A 142 6.29 23.68 2.46
N LEU A 143 5.52 24.56 1.83
CA LEU A 143 4.44 24.14 0.95
C LEU A 143 4.96 23.90 -0.47
N VAL A 144 4.65 22.73 -1.02
CA VAL A 144 4.99 22.33 -2.39
C VAL A 144 3.76 21.80 -3.11
N LEU A 145 3.67 21.98 -4.41
CA LEU A 145 2.60 21.37 -5.19
C LEU A 145 2.77 19.84 -5.22
N LYS A 146 1.70 19.11 -4.99
CA LYS A 146 1.66 17.63 -5.05
C LYS A 146 2.27 17.10 -6.36
N GLU A 147 1.90 17.72 -7.48
CA GLU A 147 2.38 17.29 -8.80
C GLU A 147 3.88 17.53 -8.95
N ASP A 148 4.38 18.69 -8.55
CA ASP A 148 5.80 19.02 -8.66
C ASP A 148 6.65 18.07 -7.80
N TRP A 149 6.26 17.84 -6.54
CA TRP A 149 6.98 16.91 -5.66
C TRP A 149 6.90 15.47 -6.15
N GLY A 150 5.72 15.04 -6.61
CA GLY A 150 5.57 13.72 -7.21
C GLY A 150 6.43 13.53 -8.46
N MET A 151 6.51 14.54 -9.33
CA MET A 151 7.37 14.50 -10.53
C MET A 151 8.86 14.49 -10.17
N GLU A 152 9.28 15.25 -9.16
CA GLU A 152 10.64 15.21 -8.63
C GLU A 152 11.02 13.78 -8.22
N MET A 153 10.19 13.13 -7.39
CA MET A 153 10.44 11.74 -6.95
C MET A 153 10.49 10.76 -8.14
N LEU A 154 9.56 10.86 -9.09
CA LEU A 154 9.55 9.99 -10.26
C LEU A 154 10.77 10.18 -11.17
N GLN A 155 11.29 11.40 -11.28
CA GLN A 155 12.55 11.67 -11.99
C GLN A 155 13.77 11.05 -11.30
N GLU A 156 13.84 11.11 -9.97
CA GLU A 156 14.90 10.44 -9.19
C GLU A 156 14.81 8.91 -9.33
N MET A 157 13.61 8.36 -9.26
CA MET A 157 13.36 6.92 -9.50
C MET A 157 13.74 6.50 -10.93
N ARG A 158 13.55 7.37 -11.93
CA ARG A 158 13.97 7.12 -13.31
C ARG A 158 15.49 7.02 -13.42
N LYS A 159 16.22 7.97 -12.81
CA LYS A 159 17.69 7.93 -12.76
C LYS A 159 18.20 6.64 -12.09
N LEU A 160 17.55 6.23 -10.99
CA LEU A 160 17.89 4.99 -10.31
C LEU A 160 17.60 3.75 -11.17
N ASN A 161 16.43 3.71 -11.83
CA ASN A 161 16.07 2.66 -12.78
C ASN A 161 17.12 2.48 -13.86
N ASP A 162 17.57 3.58 -14.46
CA ASP A 162 18.57 3.57 -15.53
C ASP A 162 19.95 3.15 -15.00
N THR A 163 20.35 3.67 -13.83
CA THR A 163 21.63 3.35 -13.18
C THR A 163 21.74 1.86 -12.82
N LEU A 164 20.67 1.27 -12.33
CA LEU A 164 20.62 -0.14 -11.91
C LEU A 164 20.19 -1.09 -13.04
N GLY A 165 19.79 -0.58 -14.20
CA GLY A 165 19.34 -1.40 -15.33
C GLY A 165 18.08 -2.22 -15.00
N LEU A 166 17.11 -1.66 -14.28
CA LEU A 166 15.94 -2.41 -13.80
C LEU A 166 14.87 -2.62 -14.88
N ASP A 167 14.94 -1.88 -15.99
CA ASP A 167 13.99 -1.97 -17.13
C ASP A 167 12.52 -1.80 -16.70
N LYS A 168 12.25 -0.75 -15.87
CA LYS A 168 10.92 -0.42 -15.35
C LYS A 168 10.44 0.97 -15.77
N GLN A 169 10.87 1.41 -16.94
CA GLN A 169 10.53 2.71 -17.49
C GLN A 169 9.02 2.90 -17.69
N ASP A 170 8.36 1.86 -18.18
CA ASP A 170 6.91 1.81 -18.40
C ASP A 170 6.11 2.00 -17.11
N VAL A 171 6.58 1.43 -16.00
CA VAL A 171 5.96 1.58 -14.68
C VAL A 171 6.02 3.04 -14.22
N ILE A 172 7.15 3.70 -14.38
CA ILE A 172 7.32 5.12 -14.04
C ILE A 172 6.38 5.98 -14.89
N GLU A 173 6.29 5.74 -16.19
CA GLU A 173 5.40 6.47 -17.08
C GLU A 173 3.92 6.32 -16.72
N ILE A 174 3.49 5.14 -16.27
CA ILE A 174 2.13 4.94 -15.77
C ILE A 174 1.86 5.84 -14.57
N MET A 175 2.82 5.94 -13.63
CA MET A 175 2.66 6.77 -12.43
C MET A 175 2.71 8.27 -12.77
N GLU A 176 3.57 8.70 -13.69
CA GLU A 176 3.58 10.08 -14.20
C GLU A 176 2.23 10.48 -14.81
N LYS A 177 1.65 9.59 -15.62
CA LYS A 177 0.33 9.82 -16.22
C LYS A 177 -0.77 9.94 -15.16
N ARG A 178 -0.78 9.06 -14.16
CA ARG A 178 -1.74 9.10 -13.03
C ARG A 178 -1.58 10.34 -12.16
N LEU A 179 -0.33 10.83 -11.99
CA LEU A 179 -0.05 12.03 -11.23
C LEU A 179 -0.61 13.28 -11.91
N LYS A 180 -0.49 13.37 -13.23
CA LYS A 180 -0.96 14.48 -14.07
C LYS A 180 -2.46 14.41 -14.35
N ASP A 181 -2.99 13.21 -14.46
CA ASP A 181 -4.40 12.96 -14.77
C ASP A 181 -5.01 11.98 -13.75
N TYR A 182 -5.72 12.53 -12.76
CA TYR A 182 -6.38 11.74 -11.73
C TYR A 182 -7.45 10.78 -12.27
N GLN A 183 -7.97 11.00 -13.49
CA GLN A 183 -8.97 10.11 -14.11
C GLN A 183 -8.38 8.74 -14.43
N LEU A 184 -7.06 8.64 -14.54
CA LEU A 184 -6.34 7.39 -14.71
C LEU A 184 -6.14 6.60 -13.39
N THR A 185 -6.56 7.14 -12.25
CA THR A 185 -6.50 6.44 -10.96
C THR A 185 -7.65 5.43 -10.83
N TYR A 186 -7.39 4.31 -10.16
CA TYR A 186 -8.42 3.30 -9.91
C TYR A 186 -9.59 3.85 -9.08
N ALA A 187 -9.32 4.78 -8.17
CA ALA A 187 -10.34 5.42 -7.36
C ALA A 187 -11.35 6.17 -8.23
N TYR A 188 -10.89 7.00 -9.18
CA TYR A 188 -11.77 7.70 -10.10
C TYR A 188 -12.55 6.73 -10.98
N GLN A 189 -11.88 5.75 -11.60
CA GLN A 189 -12.51 4.76 -12.46
C GLN A 189 -13.59 3.97 -11.71
N LEU A 190 -13.35 3.58 -10.46
CA LEU A 190 -14.35 2.91 -9.64
C LEU A 190 -15.57 3.80 -9.37
N VAL A 191 -15.35 5.08 -9.06
CA VAL A 191 -16.45 6.04 -8.85
C VAL A 191 -17.32 6.15 -10.11
N GLU A 192 -16.73 6.20 -11.29
CA GLU A 192 -17.49 6.28 -12.55
C GLU A 192 -18.31 5.00 -12.80
N VAL A 193 -17.76 3.83 -12.52
CA VAL A 193 -18.52 2.56 -12.60
C VAL A 193 -19.66 2.55 -11.57
N VAL A 194 -19.40 2.98 -10.34
CA VAL A 194 -20.39 3.02 -9.26
C VAL A 194 -21.51 4.02 -9.56
N LYS A 195 -21.21 5.18 -10.15
CA LYS A 195 -22.22 6.15 -10.59
C LYS A 195 -23.16 5.57 -11.64
N ARG A 196 -22.62 4.74 -12.56
CA ARG A 196 -23.40 4.14 -13.66
C ARG A 196 -24.24 2.95 -13.20
N GLU A 197 -23.70 2.07 -12.35
CA GLU A 197 -24.28 0.77 -12.03
C GLU A 197 -24.78 0.65 -10.59
N GLY A 198 -24.38 1.55 -9.71
CA GLY A 198 -24.51 1.41 -8.26
C GLY A 198 -23.41 0.51 -7.66
N TYR A 199 -23.04 0.78 -6.40
CA TYR A 199 -21.91 0.13 -5.73
C TYR A 199 -22.04 -1.41 -5.67
N VAL A 200 -23.20 -1.90 -5.22
CA VAL A 200 -23.43 -3.35 -5.04
C VAL A 200 -23.37 -4.07 -6.40
N ALA A 201 -24.03 -3.53 -7.43
CA ALA A 201 -24.05 -4.15 -8.75
C ALA A 201 -22.65 -4.17 -9.37
N ALA A 202 -21.92 -3.06 -9.31
CA ALA A 202 -20.55 -2.95 -9.81
C ALA A 202 -19.63 -4.01 -9.17
N CYS A 203 -19.62 -4.11 -7.85
CA CYS A 203 -18.78 -5.08 -7.14
C CYS A 203 -19.18 -6.53 -7.41
N LEU A 204 -20.47 -6.84 -7.44
CA LEU A 204 -20.95 -8.19 -7.73
C LEU A 204 -20.68 -8.61 -9.16
N ASN A 205 -20.77 -7.70 -10.14
CA ASN A 205 -20.47 -8.02 -11.54
C ASN A 205 -18.99 -8.37 -11.72
N LEU A 206 -18.07 -7.57 -11.14
CA LEU A 206 -16.63 -7.87 -11.13
C LEU A 206 -16.34 -9.20 -10.43
N ALA A 207 -16.93 -9.44 -9.24
CA ALA A 207 -16.72 -10.68 -8.51
C ALA A 207 -17.20 -11.92 -9.31
N LYS A 208 -18.33 -11.83 -9.99
CA LYS A 208 -18.84 -12.91 -10.86
C LYS A 208 -17.91 -13.13 -12.04
N GLN A 209 -17.47 -12.08 -12.71
CA GLN A 209 -16.52 -12.17 -13.82
C GLN A 209 -15.25 -12.90 -13.38
N TYR A 210 -14.62 -12.49 -12.28
CA TYR A 210 -13.39 -13.11 -11.78
C TYR A 210 -13.59 -14.55 -11.33
N LYS A 211 -14.74 -14.85 -10.72
CA LYS A 211 -15.12 -16.24 -10.42
C LYS A 211 -15.18 -17.08 -11.70
N ASP A 212 -15.87 -16.62 -12.74
CA ASP A 212 -16.01 -17.35 -13.98
C ASP A 212 -14.66 -17.54 -14.69
N GLU A 213 -13.80 -16.53 -14.69
CA GLU A 213 -12.43 -16.62 -15.22
C GLU A 213 -11.61 -17.66 -14.42
N ALA A 214 -11.66 -17.64 -13.11
CA ALA A 214 -10.98 -18.61 -12.26
C ALA A 214 -11.48 -20.05 -12.51
N TYR A 215 -12.78 -20.24 -12.67
CA TYR A 215 -13.35 -21.55 -13.03
C TYR A 215 -12.89 -22.06 -14.40
N LYS A 216 -12.79 -21.18 -15.39
CA LYS A 216 -12.27 -21.55 -16.72
C LYS A 216 -10.78 -21.90 -16.66
N ALA A 217 -10.00 -21.16 -15.86
CA ALA A 217 -8.56 -21.34 -15.73
C ALA A 217 -8.12 -22.48 -14.80
N ARG A 218 -9.03 -23.05 -14.00
CA ARG A 218 -8.70 -23.99 -12.90
C ARG A 218 -7.90 -25.24 -13.28
N PHE A 219 -7.95 -25.64 -14.56
CA PHE A 219 -7.22 -26.81 -15.07
C PHE A 219 -6.03 -26.48 -15.95
N ILE A 220 -5.82 -25.19 -16.22
CA ILE A 220 -4.70 -24.69 -17.04
C ILE A 220 -3.81 -23.74 -16.22
N PHE A 221 -3.99 -23.70 -14.90
CA PHE A 221 -3.17 -22.89 -14.02
C PHE A 221 -1.73 -23.40 -14.07
N LYS A 222 -0.80 -22.52 -14.46
CA LYS A 222 0.62 -22.86 -14.56
C LYS A 222 1.17 -23.25 -13.17
N GLY A 223 1.81 -24.41 -13.10
CA GLY A 223 2.31 -25.00 -11.84
C GLY A 223 1.31 -25.95 -11.16
N TYR A 224 0.10 -26.11 -11.70
CA TYR A 224 -0.87 -27.07 -11.18
C TYR A 224 -0.40 -28.53 -11.36
N GLU A 225 0.27 -28.79 -12.45
CA GLU A 225 0.88 -30.10 -12.80
C GLU A 225 1.97 -30.53 -11.82
N ASP A 226 2.62 -29.58 -11.15
CA ASP A 226 3.71 -29.84 -10.20
C ASP A 226 3.19 -30.05 -8.76
N MET A 227 1.88 -29.93 -8.53
CA MET A 227 1.28 -30.18 -7.23
C MET A 227 1.21 -31.67 -6.93
N GLU A 228 1.40 -32.04 -5.66
CA GLU A 228 1.17 -33.39 -5.20
C GLU A 228 -0.24 -33.89 -5.55
N LEU A 229 -0.35 -35.15 -5.90
CA LEU A 229 -1.61 -35.77 -6.32
C LEU A 229 -2.73 -35.57 -5.28
N SER A 230 -2.39 -35.62 -3.99
CA SER A 230 -3.30 -35.35 -2.88
C SER A 230 -3.90 -33.94 -2.93
N THR A 231 -3.05 -32.93 -3.17
CA THR A 231 -3.47 -31.53 -3.32
C THR A 231 -4.34 -31.34 -4.55
N GLN A 232 -3.98 -31.95 -5.67
CA GLN A 232 -4.79 -31.94 -6.88
C GLN A 232 -6.18 -32.56 -6.67
N MET A 233 -6.26 -33.68 -5.93
CA MET A 233 -7.52 -34.34 -5.59
C MET A 233 -8.38 -33.48 -4.67
N LEU A 234 -7.80 -32.83 -3.66
CA LEU A 234 -8.49 -31.90 -2.77
C LEU A 234 -9.07 -30.72 -3.53
N LEU A 235 -8.30 -30.09 -4.43
CA LEU A 235 -8.76 -28.99 -5.27
C LEU A 235 -9.90 -29.42 -6.19
N LYS A 236 -9.82 -30.59 -6.81
CA LYS A 236 -10.91 -31.15 -7.64
C LYS A 236 -12.18 -31.38 -6.82
N GLU A 237 -12.04 -31.87 -5.61
CA GLU A 237 -13.20 -32.11 -4.74
C GLU A 237 -13.82 -30.81 -4.23
N ALA A 238 -13.00 -29.80 -3.86
CA ALA A 238 -13.47 -28.47 -3.48
C ALA A 238 -14.28 -27.82 -4.60
N VAL A 239 -13.75 -27.88 -5.83
CA VAL A 239 -14.45 -27.37 -7.03
C VAL A 239 -15.79 -28.07 -7.25
N LYS A 240 -15.87 -29.40 -7.07
CA LYS A 240 -17.14 -30.14 -7.19
C LYS A 240 -18.18 -29.70 -6.17
N ARG A 241 -17.74 -29.31 -4.97
CA ARG A 241 -18.62 -28.85 -3.89
C ARG A 241 -18.95 -27.34 -3.99
N GLY A 242 -18.43 -26.66 -4.98
CA GLY A 242 -18.67 -25.22 -5.19
C GLY A 242 -17.96 -24.30 -4.19
N ILE A 243 -16.86 -24.78 -3.60
CA ILE A 243 -15.99 -24.02 -2.71
C ILE A 243 -14.86 -23.39 -3.51
#